data_fc4787f8b6ce25d546d8e27035b021c2
#
_entry.id   fc4787f8b6ce25d546d8e27035b021c2
#
_cell.length_a   1.000
_cell.length_b   1.000
_cell.length_c   1.000
_cell.angle_alpha   90.00
_cell.angle_beta   90.00
_cell.angle_gamma   90.00
#
_symmetry.space_group_name_H-M   'P 1'
#
loop_
_entity.id
_entity.type
_entity.pdbx_description
1 polymer ?
#
loop_
_entity_poly.entity_id
_entity_poly.type
_entity_poly.pdbx_seq_one_letter_code
_entity_poly.pdbx_strand_id
1 'polypeptide(L)'
;MSTTNTSLAFDAEALYSKLLAQVKAGLQGIEQAAIVGIHSGGAWLAERLAADLQLNNRLGFIDVSFYRDDFAEKGLRPDVKPSQIAFDVADATIVLVDDVLNTGRTTRAAINELFDYGRPARILLAALVDRGGRELPIAADFLAESVTLDDQQSLQLQRADDGRFSLTVVHA
;
A
#
# COMPACT_ATOMS: atom_id res chain seq x y z
N MET A 1 20.69 -20.04 27.71
CA MET A 1 19.31 -19.70 27.30
C MET A 1 19.31 -19.50 25.80
N SER A 2 18.71 -20.41 25.08
CA SER A 2 18.55 -20.25 23.64
C SER A 2 17.46 -19.22 23.38
N THR A 3 17.86 -18.03 23.00
CA THR A 3 16.93 -17.12 22.37
C THR A 3 16.57 -17.71 21.01
N THR A 4 15.47 -18.44 20.97
CA THR A 4 14.84 -18.81 19.70
C THR A 4 14.41 -17.50 19.05
N ASN A 5 15.27 -17.02 18.16
CA ASN A 5 14.93 -15.93 17.26
C ASN A 5 13.92 -16.48 16.27
N THR A 6 12.64 -16.49 16.68
CA THR A 6 11.56 -16.87 15.77
C THR A 6 11.43 -15.72 14.80
N SER A 7 12.16 -15.77 13.69
CA SER A 7 11.92 -14.85 12.60
C SER A 7 10.48 -15.09 12.13
N LEU A 8 9.61 -14.10 12.35
CA LEU A 8 8.26 -14.13 11.78
C LEU A 8 8.41 -14.21 10.27
N ALA A 9 8.12 -15.38 9.70
CA ALA A 9 8.13 -15.58 8.27
C ALA A 9 6.71 -15.40 7.75
N PHE A 10 6.55 -14.52 6.76
CA PHE A 10 5.28 -14.27 6.09
C PHE A 10 5.33 -14.87 4.69
N ASP A 11 4.26 -15.54 4.29
CA ASP A 11 4.05 -15.93 2.90
C ASP A 11 3.38 -14.77 2.16
N ALA A 12 4.20 -13.92 1.56
CA ALA A 12 3.72 -12.72 0.87
C ALA A 12 2.81 -13.05 -0.32
N GLU A 13 3.05 -14.16 -1.02
CA GLU A 13 2.21 -14.58 -2.14
C GLU A 13 0.83 -15.03 -1.66
N ALA A 14 0.75 -15.73 -0.55
CA ALA A 14 -0.53 -16.11 0.06
C ALA A 14 -1.29 -14.87 0.57
N LEU A 15 -0.60 -13.92 1.17
CA LEU A 15 -1.20 -12.65 1.60
C LEU A 15 -1.72 -11.85 0.40
N TYR A 16 -0.94 -11.79 -0.67
CA TYR A 16 -1.38 -11.12 -1.90
C TYR A 16 -2.66 -11.75 -2.45
N SER A 17 -2.72 -13.07 -2.52
CA SER A 17 -3.90 -13.78 -3.02
C SER A 17 -5.14 -13.47 -2.19
N LYS A 18 -4.98 -13.37 -0.88
CA LYS A 18 -6.06 -13.00 0.04
C LYS A 18 -6.52 -11.55 -0.20
N LEU A 19 -5.57 -10.63 -0.38
CA LEU A 19 -5.87 -9.24 -0.67
C LEU A 19 -6.60 -9.09 -2.01
N LEU A 20 -6.12 -9.78 -3.05
CA LEU A 20 -6.74 -9.79 -4.38
C LEU A 20 -8.21 -10.24 -4.31
N ALA A 21 -8.48 -11.31 -3.58
CA ALA A 21 -9.86 -11.82 -3.44
C ALA A 21 -10.77 -10.78 -2.79
N GLN A 22 -10.29 -10.09 -1.76
CA GLN A 22 -11.06 -9.05 -1.08
C GLN A 22 -11.34 -7.85 -1.98
N VAL A 23 -10.32 -7.36 -2.67
CA VAL A 23 -10.46 -6.21 -3.59
C VAL A 23 -11.39 -6.56 -4.74
N LYS A 24 -11.24 -7.74 -5.33
CA LYS A 24 -12.10 -8.21 -6.40
C LYS A 24 -13.57 -8.23 -5.97
N ALA A 25 -13.85 -8.77 -4.79
CA ALA A 25 -15.21 -8.81 -4.25
C ALA A 25 -15.75 -7.40 -3.97
N GLY A 26 -14.93 -6.52 -3.42
CA GLY A 26 -15.32 -5.15 -3.10
C GLY A 26 -15.58 -4.26 -4.31
N LEU A 27 -14.99 -4.59 -5.45
CA LEU A 27 -15.16 -3.83 -6.70
C LEU A 27 -16.24 -4.38 -7.63
N GLN A 28 -16.92 -5.44 -7.26
CA GLN A 28 -18.01 -5.99 -8.08
C GLN A 28 -19.10 -4.96 -8.30
N GLY A 29 -19.50 -4.78 -9.57
CA GLY A 29 -20.56 -3.84 -9.95
C GLY A 29 -20.14 -2.37 -9.96
N ILE A 30 -18.88 -2.05 -9.71
CA ILE A 30 -18.38 -0.69 -9.74
C ILE A 30 -17.79 -0.39 -11.13
N GLU A 31 -18.39 0.56 -11.84
CA GLU A 31 -18.03 0.86 -13.23
C GLU A 31 -16.76 1.69 -13.38
N GLN A 32 -16.49 2.60 -12.45
CA GLN A 32 -15.35 3.52 -12.52
C GLN A 32 -14.31 3.22 -11.45
N ALA A 33 -13.98 1.94 -11.31
CA ALA A 33 -12.92 1.51 -10.39
C ALA A 33 -11.54 1.85 -10.94
N ALA A 34 -10.64 2.25 -10.05
CA ALA A 34 -9.23 2.51 -10.37
C ALA A 34 -8.35 2.05 -9.22
N ILE A 35 -7.10 1.77 -9.53
CA ILE A 35 -6.10 1.32 -8.55
C ILE A 35 -4.98 2.36 -8.51
N VAL A 36 -4.64 2.82 -7.31
CA VAL A 36 -3.51 3.74 -7.11
C VAL A 36 -2.59 3.16 -6.04
N GLY A 37 -1.35 2.95 -6.40
CA GLY A 37 -0.33 2.43 -5.50
C GLY A 37 0.57 3.51 -4.94
N ILE A 38 0.92 3.38 -3.67
CA ILE A 38 1.88 4.25 -3.00
C ILE A 38 3.28 3.64 -3.15
N HIS A 39 4.22 4.41 -3.73
CA HIS A 39 5.61 3.96 -3.89
C HIS A 39 6.27 3.68 -2.53
N SER A 40 7.08 2.59 -2.43
CA SER A 40 7.40 1.66 -3.52
C SER A 40 6.59 0.36 -3.45
N GLY A 41 6.44 -0.25 -2.29
CA GLY A 41 5.78 -1.54 -2.12
C GLY A 41 4.31 -1.52 -2.52
N GLY A 42 3.58 -0.46 -2.19
CA GLY A 42 2.20 -0.28 -2.61
C GLY A 42 2.04 -0.19 -4.12
N ALA A 43 3.03 0.41 -4.80
CA ALA A 43 3.05 0.49 -6.27
C ALA A 43 3.21 -0.90 -6.89
N TRP A 44 4.09 -1.74 -6.36
CA TRP A 44 4.27 -3.11 -6.84
C TRP A 44 2.99 -3.94 -6.70
N LEU A 45 2.34 -3.82 -5.54
CA LEU A 45 1.05 -4.50 -5.29
C LEU A 45 -0.04 -3.98 -6.24
N ALA A 46 -0.09 -2.68 -6.44
CA ALA A 46 -1.07 -2.04 -7.32
C ALA A 46 -0.92 -2.48 -8.77
N GLU A 47 0.30 -2.56 -9.27
CA GLU A 47 0.58 -3.07 -10.63
C GLU A 47 0.00 -4.47 -10.83
N ARG A 48 0.26 -5.36 -9.88
CA ARG A 48 -0.21 -6.74 -9.97
C ARG A 48 -1.72 -6.86 -9.80
N LEU A 49 -2.30 -6.09 -8.85
CA LEU A 49 -3.76 -6.02 -8.67
C LEU A 49 -4.46 -5.52 -9.95
N ALA A 50 -3.93 -4.46 -10.56
CA ALA A 50 -4.50 -3.92 -11.79
C ALA A 50 -4.43 -4.91 -12.94
N ALA A 51 -3.33 -5.65 -13.08
CA ALA A 51 -3.19 -6.69 -14.08
C ALA A 51 -4.19 -7.83 -13.85
N ASP A 52 -4.28 -8.32 -12.62
CA ASP A 52 -5.17 -9.42 -12.26
C ASP A 52 -6.66 -9.04 -12.36
N LEU A 53 -6.98 -7.77 -12.13
CA LEU A 53 -8.35 -7.23 -12.20
C LEU A 53 -8.69 -6.61 -13.55
N GLN A 54 -7.75 -6.62 -14.50
CA GLN A 54 -7.91 -6.02 -15.83
C GLN A 54 -8.20 -4.51 -15.79
N LEU A 55 -7.49 -3.81 -14.90
CA LEU A 55 -7.61 -2.37 -14.68
C LEU A 55 -6.31 -1.62 -15.06
N ASN A 56 -5.50 -2.14 -15.97
CA ASN A 56 -4.22 -1.54 -16.36
C ASN A 56 -4.35 -0.12 -16.90
N ASN A 57 -5.46 0.21 -17.56
CA ASN A 57 -5.74 1.55 -18.07
C ASN A 57 -6.28 2.50 -16.99
N ARG A 58 -6.48 2.01 -15.79
CA ARG A 58 -6.97 2.77 -14.63
C ARG A 58 -6.05 2.54 -13.42
N LEU A 59 -4.76 2.55 -13.67
CA LEU A 59 -3.71 2.37 -12.69
C LEU A 59 -2.91 3.67 -12.56
N GLY A 60 -2.66 4.08 -11.34
CA GLY A 60 -1.84 5.25 -11.04
C GLY A 60 -0.90 4.99 -9.89
N PHE A 61 0.05 5.90 -9.69
CA PHE A 61 1.06 5.82 -8.64
C PHE A 61 1.25 7.17 -7.97
N ILE A 62 1.49 7.14 -6.67
CA ILE A 62 1.77 8.32 -5.86
C ILE A 62 3.04 8.07 -5.06
N ASP A 63 3.95 9.04 -5.07
CA ASP A 63 5.09 9.06 -4.17
C ASP A 63 4.91 10.17 -3.13
N VAL A 64 4.76 9.77 -1.87
CA VAL A 64 4.58 10.67 -0.74
C VAL A 64 5.74 10.60 0.23
N SER A 65 6.94 10.32 -0.27
CA SER A 65 8.16 10.18 0.53
C SER A 65 8.44 11.41 1.39
N PHE A 66 8.04 12.60 0.94
CA PHE A 66 8.16 13.85 1.70
C PHE A 66 7.33 13.87 3.00
N TYR A 67 6.32 13.03 3.10
CA TYR A 67 5.36 13.02 4.21
C TYR A 67 5.53 11.81 5.12
N ARG A 68 6.58 11.00 4.90
CA ARG A 68 6.89 9.86 5.76
C ARG A 68 7.49 10.34 7.06
N ASP A 69 7.27 9.56 8.13
CA ASP A 69 7.70 9.90 9.49
C ASP A 69 9.23 10.03 9.62
N ASP A 70 9.99 9.41 8.72
CA ASP A 70 11.45 9.46 8.71
C ASP A 70 12.04 10.59 7.84
N PHE A 71 11.20 11.43 7.23
CA PHE A 71 11.66 12.51 6.34
C PHE A 71 12.61 13.49 7.04
N ALA A 72 12.29 13.88 8.28
CA ALA A 72 13.11 14.81 9.05
C ALA A 72 14.50 14.26 9.39
N GLU A 73 14.63 12.94 9.47
CA GLU A 73 15.90 12.26 9.79
C GLU A 73 16.77 12.03 8.54
N LYS A 74 16.14 11.82 7.39
CA LYS A 74 16.82 11.42 6.15
C LYS A 74 16.97 12.54 5.14
N GLY A 75 16.27 13.66 5.34
CA GLY A 75 16.27 14.78 4.40
C GLY A 75 15.60 14.47 3.06
N LEU A 76 15.81 15.32 2.08
CA LEU A 76 15.29 15.14 0.72
C LEU A 76 15.90 13.89 0.06
N ARG A 77 15.07 12.95 -0.34
CA ARG A 77 15.51 11.80 -1.11
C ARG A 77 15.61 12.18 -2.59
N PRO A 78 16.75 11.92 -3.25
CA PRO A 78 16.89 12.24 -4.67
C PRO A 78 16.09 11.29 -5.57
N ASP A 79 15.53 10.21 -5.03
CA ASP A 79 14.78 9.19 -5.74
C ASP A 79 13.26 9.35 -5.64
N VAL A 80 12.78 10.52 -5.18
CA VAL A 80 11.34 10.82 -5.17
C VAL A 80 10.81 10.79 -6.60
N LYS A 81 9.82 9.94 -6.84
CA LYS A 81 9.19 9.78 -8.14
C LYS A 81 7.96 10.67 -8.25
N PRO A 82 7.72 11.29 -9.42
CA PRO A 82 6.50 12.07 -9.59
C PRO A 82 5.28 11.17 -9.55
N SER A 83 4.15 11.72 -9.10
CA SER A 83 2.87 11.03 -9.18
C SER A 83 2.44 10.87 -10.64
N GLN A 84 1.89 9.70 -10.95
CA GLN A 84 1.47 9.31 -12.28
C GLN A 84 0.01 8.86 -12.26
N ILE A 85 -0.91 9.78 -12.47
CA ILE A 85 -2.35 9.52 -12.52
C ILE A 85 -2.84 9.84 -13.93
N ALA A 86 -2.94 8.83 -14.78
CA ALA A 86 -3.29 9.00 -16.19
C ALA A 86 -4.79 8.86 -16.49
N PHE A 87 -5.58 8.44 -15.52
CA PHE A 87 -7.03 8.31 -15.64
C PHE A 87 -7.74 9.50 -14.99
N ASP A 88 -9.02 9.67 -15.30
CA ASP A 88 -9.84 10.73 -14.70
C ASP A 88 -10.23 10.32 -13.27
N VAL A 89 -9.79 11.11 -12.29
CA VAL A 89 -10.07 10.90 -10.87
C VAL A 89 -11.53 11.25 -10.51
N ALA A 90 -12.12 12.19 -11.25
CA ALA A 90 -13.48 12.65 -10.97
C ALA A 90 -14.49 11.48 -11.00
N ASP A 91 -15.26 11.35 -9.94
CA ASP A 91 -16.30 10.34 -9.76
C ASP A 91 -15.79 8.87 -9.76
N ALA A 92 -14.47 8.67 -9.71
CA ALA A 92 -13.89 7.33 -9.65
C ALA A 92 -13.96 6.74 -8.24
N THR A 93 -14.11 5.44 -8.15
CA THR A 93 -13.87 4.67 -6.93
C THR A 93 -12.44 4.17 -6.97
N ILE A 94 -11.60 4.73 -6.12
CA ILE A 94 -10.15 4.47 -6.11
C ILE A 94 -9.81 3.51 -4.97
N VAL A 95 -9.13 2.41 -5.28
CA VAL A 95 -8.48 1.57 -4.29
C VAL A 95 -7.05 2.08 -4.14
N LEU A 96 -6.76 2.69 -3.01
CA LEU A 96 -5.44 3.16 -2.63
C LEU A 96 -4.69 2.01 -1.95
N VAL A 97 -3.53 1.65 -2.47
CA VAL A 97 -2.80 0.44 -2.06
C VAL A 97 -1.49 0.80 -1.39
N ASP A 98 -1.27 0.28 -0.20
CA ASP A 98 0.02 0.34 0.50
C ASP A 98 0.43 -1.07 0.95
N ASP A 99 1.71 -1.26 1.23
CA ASP A 99 2.22 -2.55 1.69
C ASP A 99 1.96 -2.74 3.19
N VAL A 100 2.32 -1.76 4.01
CA VAL A 100 2.21 -1.83 5.46
C VAL A 100 1.52 -0.59 6.02
N LEU A 101 0.43 -0.81 6.73
CA LEU A 101 -0.31 0.25 7.41
C LEU A 101 0.20 0.37 8.86
N ASN A 102 0.65 1.57 9.23
CA ASN A 102 1.17 1.89 10.56
C ASN A 102 0.42 3.08 11.15
N THR A 103 1.01 4.29 11.12
CA THR A 103 0.40 5.47 11.76
C THR A 103 -0.82 6.01 11.02
N GLY A 104 -0.90 5.79 9.72
CA GLY A 104 -1.91 6.36 8.83
C GLY A 104 -1.44 7.65 8.14
N ARG A 105 -0.25 8.16 8.46
CA ARG A 105 0.27 9.41 7.90
C ARG A 105 0.54 9.33 6.40
N THR A 106 1.12 8.24 5.95
CA THR A 106 1.37 7.99 4.51
C THR A 106 0.06 7.95 3.74
N THR A 107 -0.94 7.24 4.25
CA THR A 107 -2.28 7.16 3.64
C THR A 107 -2.94 8.54 3.56
N ARG A 108 -2.88 9.31 4.63
CA ARG A 108 -3.45 10.68 4.64
C ARG A 108 -2.82 11.56 3.56
N ALA A 109 -1.49 11.53 3.45
CA ALA A 109 -0.76 12.30 2.45
C ALA A 109 -1.17 11.90 1.03
N ALA A 110 -1.30 10.60 0.77
CA ALA A 110 -1.75 10.08 -0.52
C ALA A 110 -3.19 10.52 -0.84
N ILE A 111 -4.09 10.49 0.13
CA ILE A 111 -5.46 10.97 -0.04
C ILE A 111 -5.46 12.45 -0.41
N ASN A 112 -4.69 13.28 0.29
CA ASN A 112 -4.58 14.71 -0.03
C ASN A 112 -4.11 14.92 -1.47
N GLU A 113 -3.12 14.17 -1.91
CA GLU A 113 -2.60 14.30 -3.27
C GLU A 113 -3.61 13.86 -4.32
N LEU A 114 -4.40 12.83 -4.07
CA LEU A 114 -5.47 12.42 -4.98
C LEU A 114 -6.48 13.53 -5.23
N PHE A 115 -6.81 14.32 -4.21
CA PHE A 115 -7.75 15.43 -4.35
C PHE A 115 -7.20 16.58 -5.19
N ASP A 116 -5.89 16.64 -5.43
CA ASP A 116 -5.29 17.61 -6.36
C ASP A 116 -5.59 17.26 -7.83
N TYR A 117 -5.95 16.02 -8.11
CA TYR A 117 -6.28 15.54 -9.47
C TYR A 117 -7.79 15.58 -9.78
N GLY A 118 -8.62 15.83 -8.80
CA GLY A 118 -10.06 15.86 -8.96
C GLY A 118 -10.75 15.34 -7.69
N ARG A 119 -12.07 15.21 -7.77
CA ARG A 119 -12.87 14.72 -6.64
C ARG A 119 -13.31 13.28 -6.91
N PRO A 120 -12.64 12.29 -6.31
CA PRO A 120 -13.11 10.90 -6.43
C PRO A 120 -14.47 10.74 -5.73
N ALA A 121 -15.27 9.82 -6.21
CA ALA A 121 -16.53 9.47 -5.55
C ALA A 121 -16.25 8.78 -4.21
N ARG A 122 -15.17 7.97 -4.17
CA ARG A 122 -14.84 7.16 -3.02
C ARG A 122 -13.38 6.72 -3.06
N ILE A 123 -12.74 6.66 -1.90
CA ILE A 123 -11.41 6.08 -1.74
C ILE A 123 -11.52 4.93 -0.75
N LEU A 124 -11.07 3.76 -1.17
CA LEU A 124 -10.95 2.56 -0.35
C LEU A 124 -9.47 2.28 -0.11
N LEU A 125 -9.13 1.84 1.09
CA LEU A 125 -7.74 1.54 1.45
C LEU A 125 -7.51 0.03 1.45
N ALA A 126 -6.50 -0.42 0.70
CA ALA A 126 -6.01 -1.79 0.71
C ALA A 126 -4.59 -1.82 1.26
N ALA A 127 -4.34 -2.69 2.23
CA ALA A 127 -3.02 -2.91 2.79
C ALA A 127 -2.73 -4.41 2.86
N LEU A 128 -1.47 -4.77 2.60
CA LEU A 128 -1.07 -6.17 2.74
C LEU A 128 -1.02 -6.56 4.21
N VAL A 129 -0.44 -5.70 5.03
CA VAL A 129 -0.31 -5.93 6.48
C VAL A 129 -0.64 -4.65 7.26
N ASP A 130 -1.38 -4.80 8.34
CA ASP A 130 -1.59 -3.75 9.34
C ASP A 130 -0.77 -4.10 10.59
N ARG A 131 0.21 -3.25 10.91
CA ARG A 131 1.05 -3.45 12.10
C ARG A 131 0.55 -2.67 13.32
N GLY A 132 -0.58 -1.98 13.22
CA GLY A 132 -1.08 -1.12 14.28
C GLY A 132 -0.28 0.17 14.42
N GLY A 133 -0.34 0.80 15.58
CA GLY A 133 0.38 2.05 15.87
C GLY A 133 -0.28 3.29 15.29
N ARG A 134 -1.57 3.28 15.12
CA ARG A 134 -2.33 4.38 14.50
C ARG A 134 -2.18 5.69 15.27
N GLU A 135 -1.95 6.77 14.55
CA GLU A 135 -1.96 8.15 15.06
C GLU A 135 -3.07 8.98 14.41
N LEU A 136 -3.66 8.48 13.34
CA LEU A 136 -4.77 9.09 12.61
C LEU A 136 -5.91 8.07 12.48
N PRO A 137 -7.18 8.53 12.30
CA PRO A 137 -8.32 7.63 12.20
C PRO A 137 -8.42 7.00 10.80
N ILE A 138 -7.43 6.19 10.46
CA ILE A 138 -7.31 5.48 9.19
C ILE A 138 -7.46 3.98 9.46
N ALA A 139 -8.27 3.32 8.65
CA ALA A 139 -8.44 1.87 8.68
C ALA A 139 -8.48 1.30 7.27
N ALA A 140 -7.96 0.10 7.09
CA ALA A 140 -8.02 -0.58 5.79
C ALA A 140 -9.42 -1.18 5.56
N ASP A 141 -9.93 -0.99 4.34
CA ASP A 141 -11.14 -1.66 3.87
C ASP A 141 -10.84 -3.10 3.44
N PHE A 142 -9.64 -3.31 2.91
CA PHE A 142 -9.12 -4.61 2.48
C PHE A 142 -7.79 -4.85 3.16
N LEU A 143 -7.66 -5.98 3.84
CA LEU A 143 -6.49 -6.28 4.66
C LEU A 143 -6.22 -7.78 4.65
N ALA A 144 -4.98 -8.18 4.32
CA ALA A 144 -4.61 -9.59 4.32
C ALA A 144 -4.24 -10.10 5.70
N GLU A 145 -3.48 -9.32 6.49
CA GLU A 145 -2.97 -9.77 7.79
C GLU A 145 -2.79 -8.61 8.76
N SER A 146 -3.00 -8.87 10.05
CA SER A 146 -2.66 -7.96 11.15
C SER A 146 -1.54 -8.56 11.98
N VAL A 147 -0.55 -7.74 12.35
CA VAL A 147 0.58 -8.17 13.18
C VAL A 147 0.88 -7.12 14.24
N THR A 148 1.51 -7.55 15.32
CA THR A 148 2.06 -6.64 16.33
C THR A 148 3.59 -6.76 16.27
N LEU A 149 4.26 -5.62 16.13
CA LEU A 149 5.71 -5.53 16.09
C LEU A 149 6.22 -4.65 17.21
N ASP A 150 7.45 -4.91 17.64
CA ASP A 150 8.16 -4.01 18.56
C ASP A 150 8.57 -2.72 17.84
N ASP A 151 8.83 -1.66 18.60
CA ASP A 151 9.20 -0.35 18.06
C ASP A 151 10.47 -0.39 17.19
N GLN A 152 11.34 -1.38 17.42
CA GLN A 152 12.59 -1.55 16.67
C GLN A 152 12.43 -2.48 15.46
N GLN A 153 11.24 -2.98 15.23
CA GLN A 153 10.94 -3.85 14.10
C GLN A 153 10.14 -3.11 13.05
N SER A 154 10.39 -3.45 11.80
CA SER A 154 9.58 -3.00 10.66
C SER A 154 9.41 -4.15 9.67
N LEU A 155 8.47 -4.01 8.77
CA LEU A 155 8.24 -4.95 7.68
C LEU A 155 8.78 -4.38 6.39
N GLN A 156 9.41 -5.23 5.60
CA GLN A 156 9.92 -4.86 4.29
C GLN A 156 9.38 -5.82 3.24
N LEU A 157 8.62 -5.28 2.29
CA LEU A 157 8.18 -6.00 1.11
C LEU A 157 9.28 -5.90 0.05
N GLN A 158 9.60 -7.03 -0.57
CA GLN A 158 10.55 -7.12 -1.67
C GLN A 158 9.89 -7.78 -2.86
N ARG A 159 10.34 -7.42 -4.05
CA ARG A 159 9.91 -8.01 -5.31
C ARG A 159 11.12 -8.56 -6.05
N ALA A 160 11.13 -9.86 -6.31
CA ALA A 160 12.17 -10.52 -7.08
C ALA A 160 12.05 -10.17 -8.58
N ASP A 161 13.08 -10.50 -9.35
CA ASP A 161 13.11 -10.23 -10.80
C ASP A 161 11.99 -10.94 -11.57
N ASP A 162 11.51 -12.08 -11.04
CA ASP A 162 10.39 -12.82 -11.61
C ASP A 162 9.01 -12.24 -11.17
N GLY A 163 9.01 -11.19 -10.38
CA GLY A 163 7.80 -10.53 -9.87
C GLY A 163 7.27 -11.08 -8.55
N ARG A 164 7.88 -12.14 -8.01
CA ARG A 164 7.43 -12.78 -6.78
C ARG A 164 7.69 -11.89 -5.57
N PHE A 165 6.72 -11.79 -4.68
CA PHE A 165 6.82 -11.02 -3.45
C PHE A 165 7.40 -11.85 -2.30
N SER A 166 8.18 -11.18 -1.46
CA SER A 166 8.59 -11.67 -0.15
C SER A 166 8.41 -10.57 0.90
N LEU A 167 8.12 -10.96 2.13
CA LEU A 167 7.89 -10.04 3.23
C LEU A 167 8.73 -10.48 4.43
N THR A 168 9.58 -9.60 4.91
CA THR A 168 10.51 -9.89 6.00
C THR A 168 10.39 -8.88 7.12
N VAL A 169 10.68 -9.32 8.35
CA VAL A 169 10.82 -8.42 9.50
C VAL A 169 12.26 -7.93 9.55
N VAL A 170 12.41 -6.62 9.61
CA VAL A 170 13.72 -5.95 9.67
C VAL A 170 13.86 -5.31 11.05
N HIS A 171 15.03 -5.44 11.64
CA HIS A 171 15.36 -4.81 12.92
C HIS A 171 16.15 -3.53 12.67
N ALA A 172 15.77 -2.50 13.40
CA ALA A 172 16.49 -1.22 13.36
C ALA A 172 17.85 -1.33 14.09
#